data_6de6e2bc9d3bca23d6d0b4d0f975fe52
#
_entry.id   6de6e2bc9d3bca23d6d0b4d0f975fe52
#
_cell.length_a   1.000
_cell.length_b   1.000
_cell.length_c   1.000
_cell.angle_alpha   90.00
_cell.angle_beta   90.00
_cell.angle_gamma   90.00
#
_symmetry.space_group_name_H-M   'P 1'
#
loop_
_entity.id
_entity.type
_entity.pdbx_description
1 polymer ?
#
loop_
_entity_poly.entity_id
_entity_poly.type
_entity_poly.pdbx_seq_one_letter_code
_entity_poly.pdbx_strand_id
1 'polypeptide(L)'
;MDRGYTMLGFVVIVILYAVIGLMAAAGTILIARKMLPPKAEQIFYAMFLIMIAAFYLAFTAYFGIAAAWRLETAVVVAFVAIGLLGARLPFALIVGYSLHGLWDLLHELQAHGAYSAFKPGQLTAIPLAYGVFCAAFDFCMAAYFYARRAEWIAARKAVPQ
;
A
#
# COMPACT_ATOMS: atom_id res chain seq x y z
N MET A 1 3.57 11.70 -28.99
CA MET A 1 3.93 10.28 -29.12
C MET A 1 2.69 9.48 -28.73
N ASP A 2 1.94 9.06 -29.74
CA ASP A 2 0.63 8.41 -29.60
C ASP A 2 0.84 7.00 -29.01
N ARG A 3 0.52 6.80 -27.73
CA ARG A 3 0.55 5.47 -27.12
C ARG A 3 -0.78 4.82 -27.45
N GLY A 4 -0.88 4.23 -28.63
CA GLY A 4 -2.02 3.45 -29.03
C GLY A 4 -2.17 2.15 -28.24
N TYR A 5 -2.33 2.25 -26.93
CA TYR A 5 -2.86 1.10 -26.19
C TYR A 5 -4.31 0.95 -26.58
N THR A 6 -4.65 -0.19 -27.15
CA THR A 6 -6.05 -0.53 -27.32
C THR A 6 -6.71 -0.57 -25.95
N MET A 7 -7.95 -0.07 -25.81
CA MET A 7 -8.73 -0.15 -24.55
C MET A 7 -8.70 -1.56 -23.97
N LEU A 8 -8.77 -2.58 -24.81
CA LEU A 8 -8.70 -3.99 -24.41
C LEU A 8 -7.35 -4.32 -23.78
N GLY A 9 -6.23 -3.89 -24.37
CA GLY A 9 -4.88 -4.14 -23.82
C GLY A 9 -4.70 -3.49 -22.44
N PHE A 10 -5.21 -2.28 -22.26
CA PHE A 10 -5.19 -1.61 -20.97
C PHE A 10 -5.99 -2.38 -19.90
N VAL A 11 -7.22 -2.78 -20.21
CA VAL A 11 -8.08 -3.55 -19.30
C VAL A 11 -7.42 -4.88 -18.91
N VAL A 12 -6.81 -5.59 -19.87
CA VAL A 12 -6.11 -6.86 -19.60
C VAL A 12 -4.93 -6.64 -18.62
N ILE A 13 -4.13 -5.58 -18.81
CA ILE A 13 -3.02 -5.26 -17.92
C ILE A 13 -3.52 -4.94 -16.51
N VAL A 14 -4.55 -4.12 -16.38
CA VAL A 14 -5.15 -3.76 -15.08
C VAL A 14 -5.64 -5.00 -14.33
N ILE A 15 -6.37 -5.88 -15.01
CA ILE A 15 -6.86 -7.13 -14.40
C ILE A 15 -5.69 -8.02 -13.99
N LEU A 16 -4.68 -8.17 -14.84
CA LEU A 16 -3.51 -9.00 -14.55
C LEU A 16 -2.77 -8.51 -13.30
N TYR A 17 -2.48 -7.21 -13.21
CA TYR A 17 -1.78 -6.65 -12.06
C TYR A 17 -2.62 -6.69 -10.77
N ALA A 18 -3.94 -6.48 -10.87
CA ALA A 18 -4.84 -6.67 -9.72
C ALA A 18 -4.79 -8.12 -9.21
N VAL A 19 -4.87 -9.11 -10.11
CA VAL A 19 -4.77 -10.53 -9.73
C VAL A 19 -3.42 -10.86 -9.10
N ILE A 20 -2.32 -10.35 -9.66
CA ILE A 20 -0.98 -10.54 -9.07
C ILE A 20 -0.90 -9.91 -7.67
N GLY A 21 -1.48 -8.72 -7.48
CA GLY A 21 -1.56 -8.06 -6.16
C GLY A 21 -2.32 -8.90 -5.13
N LEU A 22 -3.47 -9.45 -5.51
CA LEU A 22 -4.24 -10.37 -4.65
C LEU A 22 -3.48 -11.66 -4.32
N MET A 23 -2.79 -12.23 -5.30
CA MET A 23 -1.95 -13.44 -5.07
C MET A 23 -0.78 -13.13 -4.13
N ALA A 24 -0.13 -11.98 -4.28
CA ALA A 24 0.94 -11.52 -3.39
C ALA A 24 0.42 -11.33 -1.96
N ALA A 25 -0.76 -10.72 -1.78
CA ALA A 25 -1.40 -10.58 -0.47
C ALA A 25 -1.69 -11.96 0.15
N ALA A 26 -2.31 -12.88 -0.60
CA ALA A 26 -2.60 -14.22 -0.12
C ALA A 26 -1.32 -14.98 0.28
N GLY A 27 -0.27 -14.91 -0.52
CA GLY A 27 1.04 -15.51 -0.22
C GLY A 27 1.66 -14.93 1.04
N THR A 28 1.65 -13.60 1.19
CA THR A 28 2.16 -12.91 2.38
C THR A 28 1.40 -13.31 3.63
N ILE A 29 0.06 -13.38 3.57
CA ILE A 29 -0.81 -13.81 4.68
C ILE A 29 -0.46 -15.25 5.09
N LEU A 30 -0.40 -16.18 4.13
CA LEU A 30 -0.12 -17.58 4.41
C LEU A 30 1.25 -17.78 5.07
N ILE A 31 2.29 -17.10 4.56
CA ILE A 31 3.65 -17.18 5.10
C ILE A 31 3.70 -16.57 6.50
N ALA A 32 3.19 -15.35 6.67
CA ALA A 32 3.24 -14.66 7.95
C ALA A 32 2.48 -15.43 9.05
N ARG A 33 1.29 -15.95 8.75
CA ARG A 33 0.52 -16.78 9.71
C ARG A 33 1.23 -18.07 10.11
N LYS A 34 1.97 -18.68 9.17
CA LYS A 34 2.71 -19.91 9.43
C LYS A 34 3.97 -19.66 10.26
N MET A 35 4.63 -18.52 10.05
CA MET A 35 5.96 -18.24 10.62
C MET A 35 5.92 -17.37 11.88
N LEU A 36 4.90 -16.55 12.06
CA LEU A 36 4.88 -15.53 13.10
C LEU A 36 3.73 -15.74 14.09
N PRO A 37 4.01 -15.61 15.40
CA PRO A 37 2.95 -15.51 16.39
C PRO A 37 2.16 -14.20 16.20
N PRO A 38 0.89 -14.10 16.67
CA PRO A 38 0.00 -12.98 16.35
C PRO A 38 0.58 -11.59 16.63
N LYS A 39 1.33 -11.44 17.72
CA LYS A 39 1.97 -10.15 18.06
C LYS A 39 3.07 -9.77 17.06
N ALA A 40 3.92 -10.71 16.69
CA ALA A 40 5.00 -10.49 15.73
C ALA A 40 4.43 -10.27 14.32
N GLU A 41 3.37 -10.98 13.95
CA GLU A 41 2.63 -10.78 12.71
C GLU A 41 2.11 -9.33 12.58
N GLN A 42 1.48 -8.80 13.64
CA GLN A 42 1.00 -7.42 13.65
C GLN A 42 2.15 -6.41 13.49
N ILE A 43 3.27 -6.60 14.19
CA ILE A 43 4.46 -5.75 14.07
C ILE A 43 5.06 -5.83 12.66
N PHE A 44 5.13 -7.03 12.09
CA PHE A 44 5.62 -7.25 10.73
C PHE A 44 4.83 -6.40 9.73
N TYR A 45 3.50 -6.44 9.76
CA TYR A 45 2.68 -5.65 8.86
C TYR A 45 2.76 -4.14 9.12
N ALA A 46 3.00 -3.73 10.37
CA ALA A 46 3.25 -2.34 10.70
C ALA A 46 4.54 -1.82 10.05
N MET A 47 5.63 -2.59 10.13
CA MET A 47 6.89 -2.27 9.47
C MET A 47 6.78 -2.34 7.95
N PHE A 48 6.00 -3.30 7.44
CA PHE A 48 5.77 -3.44 6.01
C PHE A 48 5.03 -2.23 5.42
N LEU A 49 4.03 -1.68 6.13
CA LEU A 49 3.36 -0.43 5.72
C LEU A 49 4.36 0.73 5.57
N ILE A 50 5.25 0.89 6.55
CA ILE A 50 6.28 1.94 6.49
C ILE A 50 7.19 1.73 5.28
N MET A 51 7.58 0.49 5.01
CA MET A 51 8.47 0.15 3.90
C MET A 51 7.80 0.42 2.54
N ILE A 52 6.55 -0.01 2.34
CA ILE A 52 5.86 0.21 1.06
C ILE A 52 5.61 1.70 0.81
N ALA A 53 5.26 2.47 1.85
CA ALA A 53 5.11 3.91 1.72
C ALA A 53 6.43 4.60 1.32
N ALA A 54 7.57 4.13 1.83
CA ALA A 54 8.88 4.69 1.48
C ALA A 54 9.26 4.53 -0.01
N PHE A 55 8.63 3.61 -0.75
CA PHE A 55 8.85 3.47 -2.20
C PHE A 55 8.50 4.74 -2.97
N TYR A 56 7.57 5.55 -2.50
CA TYR A 56 7.25 6.82 -3.16
C TYR A 56 8.41 7.82 -3.10
N LEU A 57 9.20 7.83 -2.03
CA LEU A 57 10.44 8.61 -2.00
C LEU A 57 11.50 8.05 -2.94
N ALA A 58 11.61 6.72 -3.02
CA ALA A 58 12.51 6.07 -3.96
C ALA A 58 12.12 6.38 -5.43
N PHE A 59 10.83 6.35 -5.76
CA PHE A 59 10.34 6.75 -7.09
C PHE A 59 10.59 8.23 -7.37
N THR A 60 10.35 9.11 -6.38
CA THR A 60 10.62 10.53 -6.52
C THR A 60 12.09 10.80 -6.85
N ALA A 61 13.00 10.08 -6.18
CA ALA A 61 14.43 10.15 -6.47
C ALA A 61 14.77 9.57 -7.85
N TYR A 62 14.23 8.39 -8.16
CA TYR A 62 14.52 7.68 -9.41
C TYR A 62 14.04 8.44 -10.66
N PHE A 63 12.82 8.97 -10.62
CA PHE A 63 12.25 9.73 -11.73
C PHE A 63 12.66 11.21 -11.74
N GLY A 64 13.36 11.69 -10.71
CA GLY A 64 13.88 13.06 -10.62
C GLY A 64 12.79 14.14 -10.53
N ILE A 65 11.63 13.85 -9.96
CA ILE A 65 10.50 14.78 -9.89
C ILE A 65 10.62 15.68 -8.66
N ALA A 66 11.41 16.74 -8.78
CA ALA A 66 11.72 17.63 -7.66
C ALA A 66 10.47 18.23 -6.96
N ALA A 67 9.41 18.54 -7.72
CA ALA A 67 8.19 19.11 -7.18
C ALA A 67 7.38 18.14 -6.28
N ALA A 68 7.56 16.81 -6.45
CA ALA A 68 6.84 15.80 -5.68
C ALA A 68 7.40 15.59 -4.27
N TRP A 69 8.68 15.90 -4.02
CA TRP A 69 9.34 15.63 -2.75
C TRP A 69 8.56 16.10 -1.53
N ARG A 70 8.01 17.31 -1.59
CA ARG A 70 7.30 17.89 -0.44
C ARG A 70 6.04 17.09 -0.07
N LEU A 71 5.25 16.73 -1.05
CA LEU A 71 3.99 16.01 -0.83
C LEU A 71 4.26 14.55 -0.46
N GLU A 72 5.12 13.87 -1.22
CA GLU A 72 5.45 12.47 -0.96
C GLU A 72 6.09 12.29 0.42
N THR A 73 7.00 13.18 0.81
CA THR A 73 7.60 13.13 2.16
C THR A 73 6.54 13.32 3.24
N ALA A 74 5.61 14.26 3.09
CA ALA A 74 4.56 14.49 4.08
C ALA A 74 3.66 13.26 4.22
N VAL A 75 3.29 12.63 3.10
CA VAL A 75 2.46 11.42 3.07
C VAL A 75 3.21 10.23 3.68
N VAL A 76 4.48 10.03 3.32
CA VAL A 76 5.30 8.96 3.91
C VAL A 76 5.43 9.14 5.43
N VAL A 77 5.66 10.36 5.93
CA VAL A 77 5.70 10.63 7.37
C VAL A 77 4.37 10.27 8.04
N ALA A 78 3.24 10.57 7.41
CA ALA A 78 1.92 10.17 7.92
C ALA A 78 1.79 8.63 7.98
N PHE A 79 2.23 7.90 6.95
CA PHE A 79 2.22 6.43 6.96
C PHE A 79 3.20 5.84 7.98
N VAL A 80 4.35 6.47 8.22
CA VAL A 80 5.25 6.08 9.31
C VAL A 80 4.53 6.19 10.66
N ALA A 81 3.85 7.31 10.92
CA ALA A 81 3.08 7.48 12.16
C ALA A 81 1.96 6.44 12.29
N ILE A 82 1.20 6.18 11.21
CA ILE A 82 0.15 5.15 11.19
C ILE A 82 0.75 3.76 11.41
N GLY A 83 1.87 3.42 10.77
CA GLY A 83 2.56 2.16 10.95
C GLY A 83 3.02 1.94 12.39
N LEU A 84 3.64 2.95 13.02
CA LEU A 84 4.05 2.89 14.43
C LEU A 84 2.85 2.69 15.37
N LEU A 85 1.72 3.35 15.10
CA LEU A 85 0.46 3.12 15.82
C LEU A 85 -0.07 1.71 15.55
N GLY A 86 0.05 1.23 14.31
CA GLY A 86 -0.38 -0.09 13.85
C GLY A 86 0.32 -1.24 14.57
N ALA A 87 1.57 -1.05 15.01
CA ALA A 87 2.29 -2.03 15.82
C ALA A 87 1.59 -2.29 17.19
N ARG A 88 0.73 -1.37 17.62
CA ARG A 88 -0.04 -1.48 18.87
C ARG A 88 -1.55 -1.58 18.67
N LEU A 89 -2.08 -0.95 17.63
CA LEU A 89 -3.51 -0.81 17.37
C LEU A 89 -3.87 -1.46 16.03
N PRO A 90 -4.51 -2.64 16.01
CA PRO A 90 -4.90 -3.30 14.75
C PRO A 90 -5.72 -2.41 13.81
N PHE A 91 -6.57 -1.55 14.39
CA PHE A 91 -7.39 -0.62 13.60
C PHE A 91 -6.54 0.38 12.80
N ALA A 92 -5.39 0.81 13.34
CA ALA A 92 -4.49 1.70 12.60
C ALA A 92 -3.91 1.02 11.36
N LEU A 93 -3.66 -0.31 11.38
CA LEU A 93 -3.26 -1.05 10.19
C LEU A 93 -4.38 -1.11 9.14
N ILE A 94 -5.62 -1.36 9.57
CA ILE A 94 -6.76 -1.38 8.66
C ILE A 94 -6.88 -0.04 7.93
N VAL A 95 -6.86 1.07 8.67
CA VAL A 95 -6.91 2.41 8.11
C VAL A 95 -5.68 2.70 7.24
N GLY A 96 -4.48 2.34 7.72
CA GLY A 96 -3.22 2.60 7.02
C GLY A 96 -3.18 1.94 5.65
N TYR A 97 -3.46 0.65 5.56
CA TYR A 97 -3.48 -0.06 4.28
C TYR A 97 -4.63 0.40 3.37
N SER A 98 -5.80 0.71 3.93
CA SER A 98 -6.89 1.28 3.12
C SER A 98 -6.50 2.64 2.52
N LEU A 99 -5.88 3.53 3.29
CA LEU A 99 -5.41 4.82 2.80
C LEU A 99 -4.23 4.70 1.83
N HIS A 100 -3.33 3.72 2.06
CA HIS A 100 -2.21 3.48 1.15
C HIS A 100 -2.72 2.99 -0.21
N GLY A 101 -3.63 2.03 -0.24
CA GLY A 101 -4.25 1.57 -1.49
C GLY A 101 -5.01 2.67 -2.22
N LEU A 102 -5.66 3.61 -1.51
CA LEU A 102 -6.23 4.81 -2.14
C LEU A 102 -5.15 5.73 -2.70
N TRP A 103 -4.03 5.89 -2.02
CA TRP A 103 -2.88 6.67 -2.49
C TRP A 103 -2.30 6.08 -3.77
N ASP A 104 -2.17 4.76 -3.84
CA ASP A 104 -1.75 4.03 -5.04
C ASP A 104 -2.69 4.28 -6.23
N LEU A 105 -4.01 4.23 -6.00
CA LEU A 105 -4.99 4.51 -7.04
C LEU A 105 -4.91 5.95 -7.54
N LEU A 106 -4.66 6.93 -6.69
CA LEU A 106 -4.50 8.33 -7.11
C LEU A 106 -3.29 8.50 -8.04
N HIS A 107 -2.17 7.83 -7.75
CA HIS A 107 -1.00 7.80 -8.62
C HIS A 107 -1.30 7.14 -9.96
N GLU A 108 -1.99 5.99 -9.93
CA GLU A 108 -2.36 5.26 -11.16
C GLU A 108 -3.26 6.10 -12.05
N LEU A 109 -4.30 6.74 -11.48
CA LEU A 109 -5.20 7.61 -12.23
C LEU A 109 -4.47 8.80 -12.85
N GLN A 110 -3.53 9.42 -12.11
CA GLN A 110 -2.71 10.49 -12.63
C GLN A 110 -1.77 10.01 -13.75
N ALA A 111 -1.14 8.85 -13.59
CA ALA A 111 -0.22 8.28 -14.57
C ALA A 111 -0.88 8.02 -15.93
N HIS A 112 -2.18 7.69 -15.92
CA HIS A 112 -2.98 7.47 -17.13
C HIS A 112 -3.67 8.73 -17.66
N GLY A 113 -3.52 9.88 -16.98
CA GLY A 113 -4.16 11.14 -17.38
C GLY A 113 -5.69 11.14 -17.24
N ALA A 114 -6.25 10.14 -16.57
CA ALA A 114 -7.71 10.02 -16.39
C ALA A 114 -8.26 11.04 -15.39
N TYR A 115 -7.54 11.26 -14.30
CA TYR A 115 -7.89 12.20 -13.25
C TYR A 115 -6.66 12.54 -12.41
N SER A 116 -6.57 13.79 -11.97
CA SER A 116 -5.62 14.18 -10.92
C SER A 116 -6.28 15.17 -9.96
N ALA A 117 -6.24 14.85 -8.67
CA ALA A 117 -6.60 15.76 -7.60
C ALA A 117 -5.48 16.75 -7.28
N PHE A 118 -4.32 16.59 -7.89
CA PHE A 118 -3.10 17.35 -7.61
C PHE A 118 -2.62 18.10 -8.85
N LYS A 119 -1.84 19.15 -8.64
CA LYS A 119 -1.21 19.88 -9.74
C LYS A 119 -0.16 19.01 -10.44
N PRO A 120 0.14 19.24 -11.72
CA PRO A 120 1.18 18.52 -12.43
C PRO A 120 2.51 18.50 -11.65
N GLY A 121 3.13 17.33 -11.52
CA GLY A 121 4.40 17.14 -10.82
C GLY A 121 4.33 17.12 -9.30
N GLN A 122 3.16 17.25 -8.68
CA GLN A 122 3.02 17.10 -7.21
C GLN A 122 3.06 15.64 -6.73
N LEU A 123 2.62 14.70 -7.57
CA LEU A 123 2.80 13.28 -7.33
C LEU A 123 3.99 12.78 -8.16
N THR A 124 4.70 11.81 -7.59
CA THR A 124 5.77 11.13 -8.32
C THR A 124 5.22 10.26 -9.45
N ALA A 125 6.04 9.98 -10.46
CA ALA A 125 5.72 8.95 -11.44
C ALA A 125 5.85 7.56 -10.80
N ILE A 126 5.06 6.62 -11.30
CA ILE A 126 5.09 5.22 -10.89
C ILE A 126 5.24 4.30 -12.11
N PRO A 127 5.75 3.07 -11.97
CA PRO A 127 5.72 2.07 -13.02
C PRO A 127 4.30 1.75 -13.48
N LEU A 128 4.16 1.27 -14.73
CA LEU A 128 2.88 0.89 -15.32
C LEU A 128 2.13 -0.11 -14.44
N ALA A 129 0.87 0.19 -14.14
CA ALA A 129 -0.06 -0.62 -13.34
C ALA A 129 0.44 -0.96 -11.92
N TYR A 130 1.50 -0.30 -11.45
CA TYR A 130 2.01 -0.47 -10.09
C TYR A 130 0.97 -0.09 -9.04
N GLY A 131 0.26 1.02 -9.25
CA GLY A 131 -0.79 1.47 -8.34
C GLY A 131 -1.96 0.48 -8.26
N VAL A 132 -2.33 -0.18 -9.36
CA VAL A 132 -3.37 -1.22 -9.37
C VAL A 132 -2.93 -2.44 -8.56
N PHE A 133 -1.68 -2.90 -8.78
CA PHE A 133 -1.10 -4.01 -8.01
C PHE A 133 -1.11 -3.73 -6.51
N CYS A 134 -0.58 -2.57 -6.11
CA CYS A 134 -0.48 -2.19 -4.70
C CYS A 134 -1.87 -1.99 -4.07
N ALA A 135 -2.79 -1.31 -4.75
CA ALA A 135 -4.14 -1.13 -4.24
C ALA A 135 -4.87 -2.45 -4.01
N ALA A 136 -4.77 -3.41 -4.94
CA ALA A 136 -5.36 -4.73 -4.77
C ALA A 136 -4.75 -5.49 -3.59
N PHE A 137 -3.42 -5.44 -3.44
CA PHE A 137 -2.71 -5.98 -2.28
C PHE A 137 -3.22 -5.34 -0.99
N ASP A 138 -3.23 -4.02 -0.90
CA ASP A 138 -3.51 -3.27 0.31
C ASP A 138 -4.95 -3.42 0.80
N PHE A 139 -5.93 -3.39 -0.10
CA PHE A 139 -7.32 -3.62 0.28
C PHE A 139 -7.56 -5.06 0.75
N CYS A 140 -6.90 -6.05 0.13
CA CYS A 140 -6.92 -7.42 0.59
C CYS A 140 -6.31 -7.54 2.00
N MET A 141 -5.18 -6.88 2.26
CA MET A 141 -4.54 -6.85 3.56
C MET A 141 -5.41 -6.15 4.62
N ALA A 142 -6.04 -5.02 4.29
CA ALA A 142 -6.95 -4.32 5.19
C ALA A 142 -8.15 -5.20 5.60
N ALA A 143 -8.74 -5.95 4.65
CA ALA A 143 -9.80 -6.91 4.91
C ALA A 143 -9.32 -8.05 5.82
N TYR A 144 -8.12 -8.59 5.56
CA TYR A 144 -7.50 -9.60 6.41
C TYR A 144 -7.27 -9.08 7.84
N PHE A 145 -6.74 -7.87 8.02
CA PHE A 145 -6.52 -7.29 9.34
C PHE A 145 -7.84 -7.07 10.11
N TYR A 146 -8.88 -6.68 9.40
CA TYR A 146 -10.21 -6.59 9.99
C TYR A 146 -10.67 -7.95 10.54
N ALA A 147 -10.50 -9.03 9.80
CA ALA A 147 -10.82 -10.38 10.25
C ALA A 147 -9.92 -10.83 11.42
N ARG A 148 -8.63 -10.49 11.37
CA ARG A 148 -7.60 -10.94 12.33
C ARG A 148 -7.54 -10.14 13.64
N ARG A 149 -8.15 -8.96 13.69
CA ARG A 149 -8.01 -7.98 14.79
C ARG A 149 -8.30 -8.53 16.19
N ALA A 150 -9.28 -9.41 16.31
CA ALA A 150 -9.67 -9.97 17.60
C ALA A 150 -8.57 -10.84 18.20
N GLU A 151 -7.91 -11.66 17.37
CA GLU A 151 -6.79 -12.51 17.80
C GLU A 151 -5.58 -11.68 18.23
N TRP A 152 -5.26 -10.61 17.50
CA TRP A 152 -4.17 -9.70 17.87
C TRP A 152 -4.43 -8.97 19.18
N ILE A 153 -5.68 -8.55 19.42
CA ILE A 153 -6.08 -7.91 20.69
C ILE A 153 -5.97 -8.93 21.85
N ALA A 154 -6.43 -10.16 21.65
CA ALA A 154 -6.35 -11.21 22.66
C ALA A 154 -4.89 -11.57 22.99
N ALA A 155 -4.04 -11.75 21.98
CA ALA A 155 -2.63 -12.06 22.16
C ALA A 155 -1.84 -10.97 22.90
N ARG A 156 -2.29 -9.71 22.81
CA ARG A 156 -1.69 -8.61 23.55
C ARG A 156 -2.06 -8.64 25.04
N LYS A 157 -3.31 -8.97 25.36
CA LYS A 157 -3.78 -9.05 26.74
C LYS A 157 -3.19 -10.24 27.52
N ALA A 158 -2.76 -11.29 26.80
CA ALA A 158 -2.19 -12.50 27.39
C ALA A 158 -0.71 -12.35 27.83
N VAL A 159 -0.04 -11.24 27.51
CA VAL A 159 1.34 -10.99 27.96
C VAL A 159 1.27 -10.37 29.35
N PRO A 160 1.78 -11.05 30.43
CA PRO A 160 1.91 -10.44 31.75
C PRO A 160 2.80 -9.19 31.67
N GLN A 161 2.41 -8.13 32.35
CA GLN A 161 3.23 -6.92 32.53
C GLN A 161 4.44 -7.20 33.41
#